data_d5bfc8d23209eddf226e46a2c35b33dc
#
_entry.id   d5bfc8d23209eddf226e46a2c35b33dc
#
_cell.length_a   1.000
_cell.length_b   1.000
_cell.length_c   1.000
_cell.angle_alpha   90.00
_cell.angle_beta   90.00
_cell.angle_gamma   90.00
#
_symmetry.space_group_name_H-M   'P 1'
#
loop_
_entity.id
_entity.type
_entity.pdbx_description
1 polymer ?
#
loop_
_entity_poly.entity_id
_entity_poly.type
_entity_poly.pdbx_seq_one_letter_code
_entity_poly.pdbx_strand_id
1 'polypeptide(L)'
;MRPLLILSASLFAFGCKPAPQVARYEVKSEAAPAAAQAPAPAASAGVSTAPAPMVAPASMKAEAASFDAPKWAKLPAGWSVGPENAMRKATWIVSGPNGSKAEVAVTVFPGSVGGLTANVNRWRGQLGLAPAGADEIAASAKTGKVGGIDSQRFVMTSGDGKKTLDAFMTPKDGATWFFKMSGETAAVEANSAAFAAFLAASQLP
;
A
#
# COMPACT_ATOMS: atom_id res chain seq x y z
N MET A 1 32.10 -66.64 -28.56
CA MET A 1 32.20 -65.32 -29.17
C MET A 1 31.72 -64.29 -28.13
N ARG A 2 32.63 -63.52 -27.53
CA ARG A 2 32.35 -62.52 -26.52
C ARG A 2 32.44 -61.15 -27.16
N PRO A 3 31.46 -60.26 -27.07
CA PRO A 3 31.63 -58.90 -27.47
C PRO A 3 32.24 -58.05 -26.35
N LEU A 4 33.17 -57.22 -26.73
CA LEU A 4 33.98 -56.28 -25.96
C LEU A 4 33.14 -55.03 -25.61
N LEU A 5 32.98 -54.71 -24.33
CA LEU A 5 32.33 -53.51 -23.87
C LEU A 5 33.36 -52.38 -23.82
N ILE A 6 33.15 -51.36 -24.64
CA ILE A 6 33.95 -50.10 -24.65
C ILE A 6 33.30 -49.15 -23.67
N LEU A 7 34.00 -48.84 -22.58
CA LEU A 7 33.61 -47.88 -21.55
C LEU A 7 34.07 -46.46 -21.95
N SER A 8 33.15 -45.61 -22.40
CA SER A 8 33.45 -44.21 -22.69
C SER A 8 33.38 -43.37 -21.39
N ALA A 9 34.49 -42.85 -20.96
CA ALA A 9 34.59 -41.91 -19.82
C ALA A 9 34.28 -40.48 -20.34
N SER A 10 33.16 -39.90 -19.93
CA SER A 10 32.84 -38.52 -20.21
C SER A 10 33.39 -37.63 -19.07
N LEU A 11 34.34 -36.76 -19.43
CA LEU A 11 34.95 -35.76 -18.56
C LEU A 11 33.96 -34.57 -18.43
N PHE A 12 33.32 -34.40 -17.27
CA PHE A 12 32.57 -33.19 -16.96
C PHE A 12 33.50 -32.11 -16.48
N ALA A 13 33.70 -31.06 -17.29
CA ALA A 13 34.37 -29.84 -16.89
C ALA A 13 33.40 -28.97 -16.04
N PHE A 14 33.70 -28.88 -14.72
CA PHE A 14 33.02 -27.92 -13.84
C PHE A 14 33.50 -26.51 -14.17
N GLY A 15 32.66 -25.74 -14.88
CA GLY A 15 32.84 -24.30 -15.05
C GLY A 15 32.46 -23.57 -13.76
N CYS A 16 33.44 -23.08 -13.00
CA CYS A 16 33.21 -22.15 -11.91
C CYS A 16 32.65 -20.83 -12.45
N LYS A 17 31.41 -20.47 -12.11
CA LYS A 17 30.88 -19.12 -12.32
C LYS A 17 31.53 -18.18 -11.29
N PRO A 18 32.11 -17.03 -11.70
CA PRO A 18 32.61 -16.04 -10.73
C PRO A 18 31.42 -15.45 -9.95
N ALA A 19 31.63 -15.28 -8.64
CA ALA A 19 30.66 -14.64 -7.75
C ALA A 19 30.47 -13.17 -8.12
N PRO A 20 29.25 -12.61 -7.97
CA PRO A 20 29.01 -11.19 -8.25
C PRO A 20 29.84 -10.33 -7.28
N GLN A 21 30.65 -9.45 -7.84
CA GLN A 21 31.41 -8.45 -7.08
C GLN A 21 30.46 -7.36 -6.61
N VAL A 22 30.26 -7.25 -5.29
CA VAL A 22 29.57 -6.12 -4.69
C VAL A 22 30.53 -4.92 -4.69
N ALA A 23 30.28 -3.94 -5.53
CA ALA A 23 31.02 -2.67 -5.50
C ALA A 23 30.65 -1.93 -4.19
N ARG A 24 31.61 -1.86 -3.25
CA ARG A 24 31.49 -0.96 -2.10
C ARG A 24 31.74 0.46 -2.57
N TYR A 25 30.72 1.30 -2.46
CA TYR A 25 30.84 2.74 -2.67
C TYR A 25 31.28 3.36 -1.34
N GLU A 26 32.52 3.80 -1.26
CA GLU A 26 33.01 4.61 -0.14
C GLU A 26 32.59 6.07 -0.37
N VAL A 27 31.64 6.54 0.44
CA VAL A 27 31.32 7.96 0.53
C VAL A 27 32.41 8.62 1.35
N LYS A 28 33.27 9.38 0.69
CA LYS A 28 34.27 10.23 1.34
C LYS A 28 33.55 11.33 2.10
N SER A 29 33.47 11.17 3.43
CA SER A 29 32.94 12.20 4.31
C SER A 29 33.91 13.35 4.34
N GLU A 30 33.53 14.51 3.80
CA GLU A 30 34.26 15.75 3.90
C GLU A 30 34.06 16.30 5.32
N ALA A 31 35.16 16.48 6.04
CA ALA A 31 35.14 16.96 7.40
C ALA A 31 34.63 18.41 7.46
N ALA A 32 33.55 18.64 8.18
CA ALA A 32 33.07 19.98 8.50
C ALA A 32 34.00 20.69 9.51
N PRO A 33 34.26 21.98 9.34
CA PRO A 33 35.09 22.74 10.28
C PRO A 33 34.41 22.89 11.65
N ALA A 34 35.21 22.78 12.72
CA ALA A 34 34.79 22.93 14.11
C ALA A 34 34.22 24.32 14.34
N ALA A 35 32.93 24.41 14.67
CA ALA A 35 32.28 25.62 15.13
C ALA A 35 32.13 25.59 16.63
N ALA A 36 32.47 26.74 17.23
CA ALA A 36 32.51 27.03 18.65
C ALA A 36 31.19 26.76 19.42
N GLN A 37 31.32 26.27 20.65
CA GLN A 37 30.21 26.12 21.60
C GLN A 37 29.58 27.46 21.94
N ALA A 38 28.27 27.57 21.68
CA ALA A 38 27.42 28.62 22.23
C ALA A 38 26.41 28.01 23.22
N PRO A 39 25.98 28.75 24.28
CA PRO A 39 25.22 28.17 25.39
C PRO A 39 23.79 27.76 24.99
N ALA A 40 23.28 26.70 25.62
CA ALA A 40 21.95 26.16 25.43
C ALA A 40 20.84 27.17 25.70
N PRO A 41 19.87 27.36 24.82
CA PRO A 41 18.61 28.02 25.17
C PRO A 41 17.60 27.00 25.71
N ALA A 42 16.81 27.51 26.67
CA ALA A 42 15.79 26.84 27.43
C ALA A 42 14.73 26.14 26.57
N ALA A 43 14.15 25.11 27.15
CA ALA A 43 13.04 24.32 26.61
C ALA A 43 11.87 25.19 26.12
N SER A 44 11.66 25.25 24.84
CA SER A 44 10.42 25.76 24.24
C SER A 44 9.46 24.61 24.03
N ALA A 45 8.26 24.75 24.61
CA ALA A 45 7.14 23.84 24.50
C ALA A 45 6.87 23.45 23.00
N GLY A 46 6.79 22.15 22.75
CA GLY A 46 6.55 21.62 21.42
C GLY A 46 5.21 22.05 20.86
N VAL A 47 5.26 22.91 19.85
CA VAL A 47 4.15 23.07 18.92
C VAL A 47 4.12 21.82 18.03
N SER A 48 3.14 20.95 18.28
CA SER A 48 2.82 19.82 17.39
C SER A 48 2.30 20.38 16.07
N THR A 49 3.20 20.65 15.15
CA THR A 49 2.83 20.97 13.76
C THR A 49 2.34 19.69 13.12
N ALA A 50 1.03 19.61 12.84
CA ALA A 50 0.48 18.60 11.97
C ALA A 50 1.29 18.59 10.65
N PRO A 51 1.67 17.40 10.12
CA PRO A 51 2.44 17.34 8.90
C PRO A 51 1.65 18.02 7.77
N ALA A 52 2.31 18.95 7.07
CA ALA A 52 1.73 19.61 5.91
C ALA A 52 1.30 18.55 4.88
N PRO A 53 0.19 18.77 4.17
CA PRO A 53 -0.25 17.83 3.14
C PRO A 53 0.85 17.67 2.09
N MET A 54 1.39 16.46 1.96
CA MET A 54 2.38 16.15 0.92
C MET A 54 1.73 16.27 -0.45
N VAL A 55 2.15 17.25 -1.23
CA VAL A 55 1.73 17.40 -2.62
C VAL A 55 2.40 16.29 -3.43
N ALA A 56 1.60 15.41 -4.02
CA ALA A 56 2.12 14.33 -4.86
C ALA A 56 2.90 14.89 -6.06
N PRO A 57 4.06 14.30 -6.41
CA PRO A 57 4.83 14.69 -7.59
C PRO A 57 3.99 14.69 -8.87
N ALA A 58 4.29 15.57 -9.82
CA ALA A 58 3.55 15.68 -11.09
C ALA A 58 3.58 14.36 -11.89
N SER A 59 4.68 13.61 -11.82
CA SER A 59 4.80 12.30 -12.45
C SER A 59 3.77 11.29 -11.92
N MET A 60 3.57 11.23 -10.61
CA MET A 60 2.57 10.33 -10.00
C MET A 60 1.14 10.71 -10.40
N LYS A 61 0.86 12.00 -10.57
CA LYS A 61 -0.44 12.46 -11.07
C LYS A 61 -0.67 12.04 -12.52
N ALA A 62 0.34 12.19 -13.37
CA ALA A 62 0.28 11.78 -14.77
C ALA A 62 0.11 10.25 -14.89
N GLU A 63 0.84 9.48 -14.11
CA GLU A 63 0.69 8.01 -14.05
C GLU A 63 -0.73 7.61 -13.59
N ALA A 64 -1.23 8.18 -12.50
CA ALA A 64 -2.60 7.92 -12.05
C ALA A 64 -3.63 8.28 -13.12
N ALA A 65 -3.42 9.37 -13.88
CA ALA A 65 -4.33 9.81 -14.94
C ALA A 65 -4.34 8.86 -16.14
N SER A 66 -3.26 8.14 -16.43
CA SER A 66 -3.13 7.24 -17.59
C SER A 66 -4.02 6.00 -17.53
N PHE A 67 -4.53 5.64 -16.35
CA PHE A 67 -5.46 4.52 -16.20
C PHE A 67 -6.90 4.98 -16.43
N ASP A 68 -7.71 4.15 -17.10
CA ASP A 68 -9.15 4.39 -17.22
C ASP A 68 -9.85 4.26 -15.86
N ALA A 69 -11.00 4.91 -15.73
CA ALA A 69 -11.82 4.77 -14.53
C ALA A 69 -12.59 3.45 -14.54
N PRO A 70 -12.73 2.76 -13.40
CA PRO A 70 -13.58 1.59 -13.28
C PRO A 70 -15.04 1.91 -13.61
N LYS A 71 -15.77 0.91 -14.10
CA LYS A 71 -17.23 0.96 -14.18
C LYS A 71 -17.81 0.58 -12.84
N TRP A 72 -18.33 1.59 -12.12
CA TRP A 72 -18.84 1.40 -10.79
C TRP A 72 -20.23 0.75 -10.79
N ALA A 73 -20.45 -0.14 -9.84
CA ALA A 73 -21.79 -0.61 -9.51
C ALA A 73 -22.65 0.53 -8.96
N LYS A 74 -23.94 0.28 -8.74
CA LYS A 74 -24.82 1.23 -8.06
C LYS A 74 -24.28 1.51 -6.65
N LEU A 75 -24.15 2.80 -6.31
CA LEU A 75 -23.70 3.22 -4.99
C LEU A 75 -24.62 2.65 -3.89
N PRO A 76 -24.05 2.13 -2.81
CA PRO A 76 -24.83 1.72 -1.62
C PRO A 76 -25.61 2.89 -1.04
N ALA A 77 -26.70 2.58 -0.32
CA ALA A 77 -27.47 3.60 0.39
C ALA A 77 -26.59 4.32 1.44
N GLY A 78 -26.78 5.62 1.58
CA GLY A 78 -26.01 6.46 2.50
C GLY A 78 -24.62 6.88 1.99
N TRP A 79 -24.27 6.49 0.76
CA TRP A 79 -23.04 6.94 0.11
C TRP A 79 -23.33 8.10 -0.85
N SER A 80 -22.40 9.06 -0.94
CA SER A 80 -22.43 10.17 -1.88
C SER A 80 -21.08 10.39 -2.53
N VAL A 81 -21.08 11.01 -3.71
CA VAL A 81 -19.82 11.38 -4.39
C VAL A 81 -19.08 12.40 -3.54
N GLY A 82 -17.82 12.15 -3.29
CA GLY A 82 -16.92 13.03 -2.56
C GLY A 82 -16.17 13.98 -3.49
N PRO A 83 -15.29 14.83 -2.94
CA PRO A 83 -14.53 15.80 -3.72
C PRO A 83 -13.58 15.10 -4.69
N GLU A 84 -13.41 15.72 -5.86
CA GLU A 84 -12.43 15.27 -6.84
C GLU A 84 -11.00 15.42 -6.33
N ASN A 85 -10.15 14.49 -6.73
CA ASN A 85 -8.73 14.49 -6.39
C ASN A 85 -7.93 13.92 -7.57
N ALA A 86 -6.88 14.61 -7.99
CA ALA A 86 -6.08 14.24 -9.15
C ALA A 86 -5.36 12.87 -9.01
N MET A 87 -5.20 12.35 -7.79
CA MET A 87 -4.57 11.05 -7.52
C MET A 87 -5.58 9.92 -7.37
N ARG A 88 -6.89 10.25 -7.40
CA ARG A 88 -7.95 9.27 -7.12
C ARG A 88 -8.80 9.05 -8.36
N LYS A 89 -9.17 7.82 -8.58
CA LYS A 89 -10.16 7.43 -9.60
C LYS A 89 -11.60 7.61 -9.13
N ALA A 90 -11.80 7.64 -7.83
CA ALA A 90 -13.08 7.96 -7.21
C ALA A 90 -12.88 8.34 -5.73
N THR A 91 -13.81 9.13 -5.22
CA THR A 91 -13.98 9.42 -3.80
C THR A 91 -15.46 9.36 -3.46
N TRP A 92 -15.80 8.67 -2.36
CA TRP A 92 -17.17 8.66 -1.83
C TRP A 92 -17.14 8.96 -0.33
N ILE A 93 -18.13 9.73 0.10
CA ILE A 93 -18.42 9.96 1.52
C ILE A 93 -19.46 8.93 1.94
N VAL A 94 -19.19 8.26 3.05
CA VAL A 94 -19.97 7.17 3.60
C VAL A 94 -20.57 7.61 4.92
N SER A 95 -21.90 7.58 5.01
CA SER A 95 -22.61 7.86 6.25
C SER A 95 -22.83 6.56 7.04
N GLY A 96 -22.58 6.63 8.35
CA GLY A 96 -22.82 5.56 9.29
C GLY A 96 -23.83 5.94 10.38
N PRO A 97 -24.03 5.07 11.36
CA PRO A 97 -24.93 5.31 12.50
C PRO A 97 -24.47 6.52 13.32
N ASN A 98 -25.44 7.18 13.97
CA ASN A 98 -25.21 8.33 14.86
C ASN A 98 -24.43 9.50 14.22
N GLY A 99 -24.55 9.67 12.89
CA GLY A 99 -23.85 10.73 12.15
C GLY A 99 -22.37 10.45 11.90
N SER A 100 -21.88 9.25 12.24
CA SER A 100 -20.49 8.85 11.96
C SER A 100 -20.22 8.83 10.45
N LYS A 101 -18.97 9.10 10.08
CA LYS A 101 -18.58 9.22 8.66
C LYS A 101 -17.30 8.47 8.36
N ALA A 102 -17.23 7.98 7.13
CA ALA A 102 -16.02 7.45 6.53
C ALA A 102 -15.88 7.97 5.09
N GLU A 103 -14.70 7.82 4.52
CA GLU A 103 -14.40 8.13 3.14
C GLU A 103 -13.89 6.86 2.43
N VAL A 104 -14.37 6.61 1.23
CA VAL A 104 -13.76 5.66 0.31
C VAL A 104 -12.92 6.41 -0.71
N ALA A 105 -11.66 6.02 -0.83
CA ALA A 105 -10.74 6.53 -1.83
C ALA A 105 -10.25 5.39 -2.72
N VAL A 106 -10.25 5.60 -4.03
CA VAL A 106 -9.73 4.66 -5.01
C VAL A 106 -8.53 5.25 -5.71
N THR A 107 -7.40 4.54 -5.66
CA THR A 107 -6.17 4.92 -6.35
C THR A 107 -5.62 3.74 -7.13
N VAL A 108 -4.84 4.02 -8.17
CA VAL A 108 -4.14 3.02 -8.96
C VAL A 108 -2.73 3.50 -9.27
N PHE A 109 -1.79 2.57 -9.26
CA PHE A 109 -0.40 2.84 -9.59
C PHE A 109 0.19 1.70 -10.41
N PRO A 110 1.16 1.97 -11.30
CA PRO A 110 1.85 0.94 -12.06
C PRO A 110 2.70 0.05 -11.13
N GLY A 111 2.78 -1.22 -11.45
CA GLY A 111 3.56 -2.19 -10.69
C GLY A 111 3.00 -2.54 -9.33
N SER A 112 3.85 -3.08 -8.47
CA SER A 112 3.50 -3.52 -7.10
C SER A 112 3.69 -2.43 -6.02
N VAL A 113 3.97 -1.23 -6.41
CA VAL A 113 4.23 0.01 -5.63
C VAL A 113 4.46 -0.20 -4.13
N GLY A 114 5.73 -0.38 -3.75
CA GLY A 114 6.14 -0.58 -2.36
C GLY A 114 5.87 -1.97 -1.78
N GLY A 115 5.14 -2.83 -2.49
CA GLY A 115 4.78 -4.18 -2.03
C GLY A 115 3.76 -4.19 -0.89
N LEU A 116 3.35 -5.39 -0.50
CA LEU A 116 2.31 -5.60 0.50
C LEU A 116 2.68 -5.01 1.86
N THR A 117 3.84 -5.39 2.39
CA THR A 117 4.28 -5.01 3.73
C THR A 117 4.39 -3.50 3.92
N ALA A 118 4.95 -2.79 2.95
CA ALA A 118 5.10 -1.34 3.06
C ALA A 118 3.74 -0.61 2.98
N ASN A 119 2.82 -1.08 2.14
CA ASN A 119 1.49 -0.48 2.03
C ASN A 119 0.67 -0.70 3.30
N VAL A 120 0.63 -1.92 3.85
CA VAL A 120 -0.08 -2.21 5.09
C VAL A 120 0.52 -1.44 6.26
N ASN A 121 1.84 -1.36 6.38
CA ASN A 121 2.50 -0.57 7.43
C ASN A 121 2.23 0.94 7.30
N ARG A 122 2.11 1.47 6.09
CA ARG A 122 1.64 2.85 5.88
C ARG A 122 0.21 3.04 6.41
N TRP A 123 -0.68 2.08 6.19
CA TRP A 123 -2.04 2.14 6.72
C TRP A 123 -2.08 1.99 8.24
N ARG A 124 -1.26 1.09 8.81
CA ARG A 124 -1.07 0.97 10.26
C ARG A 124 -0.63 2.29 10.87
N GLY A 125 0.34 2.96 10.26
CA GLY A 125 0.79 4.30 10.70
C GLY A 125 -0.31 5.37 10.65
N GLN A 126 -1.23 5.33 9.66
CA GLN A 126 -2.39 6.24 9.59
C GLN A 126 -3.36 6.05 10.78
N LEU A 127 -3.37 4.86 11.38
CA LEU A 127 -4.16 4.50 12.55
C LEU A 127 -3.39 4.63 13.87
N GLY A 128 -2.14 5.09 13.83
CA GLY A 128 -1.27 5.16 15.02
C GLY A 128 -0.82 3.80 15.54
N LEU A 129 -0.87 2.75 14.72
CA LEU A 129 -0.42 1.41 15.06
C LEU A 129 1.07 1.24 14.76
N ALA A 130 1.76 0.44 15.58
CA ALA A 130 3.14 0.07 15.32
C ALA A 130 3.26 -0.74 14.00
N PRO A 131 4.40 -0.64 13.28
CA PRO A 131 4.66 -1.50 12.13
C PRO A 131 4.61 -2.99 12.52
N ALA A 132 4.17 -3.82 11.57
CA ALA A 132 4.12 -5.28 11.69
C ALA A 132 5.11 -5.95 10.73
N GLY A 133 5.54 -7.15 11.06
CA GLY A 133 6.38 -7.99 10.21
C GLY A 133 5.62 -8.54 9.00
N ALA A 134 6.38 -9.01 8.00
CA ALA A 134 5.80 -9.53 6.76
C ALA A 134 4.86 -10.73 7.01
N ASP A 135 5.26 -11.64 7.90
CA ASP A 135 4.48 -12.85 8.22
C ASP A 135 3.18 -12.51 8.96
N GLU A 136 3.22 -11.55 9.90
CA GLU A 136 2.04 -11.04 10.59
C GLU A 136 1.06 -10.39 9.61
N ILE A 137 1.57 -9.58 8.69
CA ILE A 137 0.78 -8.93 7.66
C ILE A 137 0.14 -9.97 6.73
N ALA A 138 0.92 -10.95 6.26
CA ALA A 138 0.41 -12.02 5.41
C ALA A 138 -0.70 -12.82 6.10
N ALA A 139 -0.53 -13.15 7.39
CA ALA A 139 -1.52 -13.86 8.17
C ALA A 139 -2.79 -13.04 8.43
N SER A 140 -2.70 -11.70 8.46
CA SER A 140 -3.85 -10.81 8.64
C SER A 140 -4.68 -10.57 7.38
N ALA A 141 -4.15 -10.95 6.21
CA ALA A 141 -4.81 -10.79 4.92
C ALA A 141 -6.07 -11.67 4.83
N LYS A 142 -7.18 -11.07 4.44
CA LYS A 142 -8.41 -11.77 4.09
C LYS A 142 -8.56 -11.81 2.57
N THR A 143 -9.17 -12.84 2.05
CA THR A 143 -9.53 -12.89 0.63
C THR A 143 -10.73 -11.98 0.38
N GLY A 144 -10.68 -11.22 -0.70
CA GLY A 144 -11.76 -10.39 -1.22
C GLY A 144 -11.83 -10.47 -2.72
N LYS A 145 -12.85 -9.85 -3.32
CA LYS A 145 -12.97 -9.74 -4.78
C LYS A 145 -13.32 -8.32 -5.19
N VAL A 146 -12.73 -7.89 -6.30
CA VAL A 146 -13.05 -6.61 -6.96
C VAL A 146 -13.28 -6.90 -8.43
N GLY A 147 -14.50 -6.73 -8.92
CA GLY A 147 -14.83 -7.04 -10.31
C GLY A 147 -14.54 -8.49 -10.71
N GLY A 148 -14.70 -9.44 -9.80
CA GLY A 148 -14.34 -10.84 -10.00
C GLY A 148 -12.87 -11.19 -9.78
N ILE A 149 -11.98 -10.21 -9.65
CA ILE A 149 -10.53 -10.39 -9.46
C ILE A 149 -10.23 -10.64 -7.98
N ASP A 150 -9.39 -11.64 -7.71
CA ASP A 150 -8.94 -11.93 -6.35
C ASP A 150 -8.11 -10.78 -5.78
N SER A 151 -8.41 -10.42 -4.54
CA SER A 151 -7.86 -9.25 -3.86
C SER A 151 -7.50 -9.59 -2.43
N GLN A 152 -6.47 -8.94 -1.90
CA GLN A 152 -6.14 -9.00 -0.49
C GLN A 152 -6.89 -7.87 0.24
N ARG A 153 -7.58 -8.21 1.32
CA ARG A 153 -8.34 -7.27 2.16
C ARG A 153 -7.74 -7.20 3.55
N PHE A 154 -7.63 -6.00 4.07
CA PHE A 154 -7.12 -5.69 5.40
C PHE A 154 -8.12 -4.80 6.13
N VAL A 155 -8.52 -5.22 7.34
CA VAL A 155 -9.36 -4.42 8.24
C VAL A 155 -8.57 -4.17 9.51
N MET A 156 -8.35 -2.91 9.84
CA MET A 156 -7.53 -2.51 10.98
C MET A 156 -8.22 -1.38 11.73
N THR A 157 -8.14 -1.42 13.07
CA THR A 157 -8.72 -0.40 13.94
C THR A 157 -7.61 0.23 14.79
N SER A 158 -7.67 1.55 14.99
CA SER A 158 -6.75 2.28 15.87
C SER A 158 -6.79 1.76 17.30
N GLY A 159 -5.70 1.96 18.05
CA GLY A 159 -5.59 1.45 19.42
C GLY A 159 -6.65 2.01 20.38
N ASP A 160 -7.20 3.20 20.09
CA ASP A 160 -8.30 3.81 20.86
C ASP A 160 -9.70 3.38 20.38
N GLY A 161 -9.79 2.52 19.37
CA GLY A 161 -11.03 2.03 18.79
C GLY A 161 -11.85 3.03 17.97
N LYS A 162 -11.38 4.27 17.80
CA LYS A 162 -12.18 5.34 17.19
C LYS A 162 -12.14 5.37 15.68
N LYS A 163 -11.06 4.90 15.08
CA LYS A 163 -10.84 4.90 13.62
C LYS A 163 -10.60 3.49 13.11
N THR A 164 -11.23 3.18 11.99
CA THR A 164 -11.04 1.91 11.28
C THR A 164 -10.72 2.19 9.81
N LEU A 165 -9.92 1.32 9.25
CA LEU A 165 -9.57 1.29 7.84
C LEU A 165 -9.87 -0.11 7.30
N ASP A 166 -10.60 -0.18 6.18
CA ASP A 166 -10.91 -1.38 5.42
C ASP A 166 -10.38 -1.18 3.99
N ALA A 167 -9.36 -1.93 3.60
CA ALA A 167 -8.68 -1.73 2.34
C ALA A 167 -8.57 -3.01 1.53
N PHE A 168 -8.72 -2.87 0.21
CA PHE A 168 -8.44 -3.91 -0.77
C PHE A 168 -7.23 -3.52 -1.61
N MET A 169 -6.34 -4.48 -1.83
CA MET A 169 -5.26 -4.43 -2.82
C MET A 169 -5.56 -5.43 -3.93
N THR A 170 -5.67 -4.94 -5.15
CA THR A 170 -6.05 -5.74 -6.32
C THR A 170 -5.02 -5.57 -7.42
N PRO A 171 -4.13 -6.55 -7.65
CA PRO A 171 -3.24 -6.53 -8.80
C PRO A 171 -4.03 -6.82 -10.08
N LYS A 172 -3.84 -6.01 -11.12
CA LYS A 172 -4.44 -6.22 -12.44
C LYS A 172 -3.58 -5.58 -13.52
N ASP A 173 -3.27 -6.35 -14.57
CA ASP A 173 -2.60 -5.89 -15.81
C ASP A 173 -1.36 -5.02 -15.54
N GLY A 174 -0.48 -5.47 -14.65
CA GLY A 174 0.76 -4.75 -14.32
C GLY A 174 0.57 -3.51 -13.43
N ALA A 175 -0.63 -3.27 -12.89
CA ALA A 175 -0.93 -2.22 -11.93
C ALA A 175 -1.46 -2.78 -10.61
N THR A 176 -1.45 -1.96 -9.58
CA THR A 176 -2.09 -2.24 -8.29
C THR A 176 -3.16 -1.21 -7.99
N TRP A 177 -4.37 -1.68 -7.83
CA TRP A 177 -5.53 -0.90 -7.44
C TRP A 177 -5.72 -0.97 -5.93
N PHE A 178 -5.93 0.19 -5.33
CA PHE A 178 -6.18 0.33 -3.89
C PHE A 178 -7.56 0.92 -3.68
N PHE A 179 -8.40 0.21 -2.95
CA PHE A 179 -9.73 0.66 -2.52
C PHE A 179 -9.69 0.75 -1.01
N LYS A 180 -9.81 1.94 -0.47
CA LYS A 180 -9.66 2.17 0.96
C LYS A 180 -10.84 2.93 1.51
N MET A 181 -11.63 2.29 2.38
CA MET A 181 -12.62 2.95 3.23
C MET A 181 -11.97 3.23 4.59
N SER A 182 -11.98 4.47 5.04
CA SER A 182 -11.38 4.87 6.30
C SER A 182 -12.15 6.00 6.97
N GLY A 183 -12.29 5.95 8.28
CA GLY A 183 -13.04 6.93 9.04
C GLY A 183 -13.39 6.47 10.45
N GLU A 184 -14.49 6.97 10.97
CA GLU A 184 -14.99 6.55 12.27
C GLU A 184 -15.38 5.07 12.24
N THR A 185 -14.98 4.33 13.28
CA THR A 185 -15.17 2.88 13.36
C THR A 185 -16.62 2.47 13.12
N ALA A 186 -17.58 3.16 13.72
CA ALA A 186 -19.00 2.87 13.53
C ALA A 186 -19.45 2.99 12.06
N ALA A 187 -18.93 3.98 11.31
CA ALA A 187 -19.25 4.14 9.89
C ALA A 187 -18.62 3.03 9.04
N VAL A 188 -17.34 2.71 9.29
CA VAL A 188 -16.63 1.67 8.53
C VAL A 188 -17.24 0.30 8.78
N GLU A 189 -17.49 -0.07 10.02
CA GLU A 189 -18.06 -1.38 10.38
C GLU A 189 -19.47 -1.56 9.80
N ALA A 190 -20.34 -0.56 9.92
CA ALA A 190 -21.70 -0.61 9.38
C ALA A 190 -21.73 -0.73 7.84
N ASN A 191 -20.69 -0.26 7.15
CA ASN A 191 -20.62 -0.26 5.68
C ASN A 191 -19.66 -1.32 5.11
N SER A 192 -18.94 -2.07 5.91
CA SER A 192 -17.89 -3.00 5.49
C SER A 192 -18.42 -4.10 4.54
N ALA A 193 -19.59 -4.64 4.80
CA ALA A 193 -20.24 -5.62 3.90
C ALA A 193 -20.71 -4.97 2.58
N ALA A 194 -21.32 -3.79 2.66
CA ALA A 194 -21.77 -3.04 1.48
C ALA A 194 -20.57 -2.62 0.60
N PHE A 195 -19.45 -2.24 1.20
CA PHE A 195 -18.22 -1.93 0.51
C PHE A 195 -17.68 -3.13 -0.26
N ALA A 196 -17.58 -4.28 0.37
CA ALA A 196 -17.14 -5.50 -0.31
C ALA A 196 -18.06 -5.90 -1.47
N ALA A 197 -19.39 -5.84 -1.25
CA ALA A 197 -20.37 -6.13 -2.30
C ALA A 197 -20.30 -5.14 -3.46
N PHE A 198 -20.14 -3.85 -3.17
CA PHE A 198 -19.98 -2.80 -4.17
C PHE A 198 -18.74 -3.04 -5.05
N LEU A 199 -17.60 -3.34 -4.43
CA LEU A 199 -16.37 -3.63 -5.16
C LEU A 199 -16.47 -4.91 -5.99
N ALA A 200 -17.09 -5.96 -5.47
CA ALA A 200 -17.27 -7.21 -6.20
C ALA A 200 -18.16 -7.06 -7.43
N ALA A 201 -19.16 -6.15 -7.38
CA ALA A 201 -20.07 -5.86 -8.48
C ALA A 201 -19.55 -4.80 -9.48
N SER A 202 -18.48 -4.08 -9.15
CA SER A 202 -17.82 -3.10 -10.04
C SER A 202 -16.92 -3.81 -11.04
N GLN A 203 -16.50 -3.12 -12.11
CA GLN A 203 -15.61 -3.67 -13.13
C GLN A 203 -14.37 -2.78 -13.26
N LEU A 204 -13.19 -3.37 -13.14
CA LEU A 204 -11.92 -2.71 -13.44
C LEU A 204 -11.70 -2.64 -14.96
N PRO A 205 -11.06 -1.57 -15.46
CA PRO A 205 -10.73 -1.42 -16.87
C PRO A 205 -9.78 -2.48 -17.35
#